data_aed421a47b849128b8d6b3ef68f70982
#
_entry.id   aed421a47b849128b8d6b3ef68f70982
#
_cell.length_a   1.000
_cell.length_b   1.000
_cell.length_c   1.000
_cell.angle_alpha   90.00
_cell.angle_beta   90.00
_cell.angle_gamma   90.00
#
_symmetry.space_group_name_H-M   'P 1'
#
loop_
_entity.id
_entity.type
_entity.pdbx_description
1 polymer ?
#
loop_
_entity_poly.entity_id
_entity_poly.type
_entity_poly.pdbx_seq_one_letter_code
_entity_poly.pdbx_strand_id
1 'polypeptide(L)'
;TLLDFDAGAAWGMEQCFRKAGLEYRPEMFSVFTEENNKIWQRIERRELTMDDLFYVRWQAILAHLGLKADGVEMEKEFRRLLHLTAIPVEGAEELLEYLYKKDYCLCAASNGPYEQQINRLKSADMLKYFTHCFVSEKIGADKPGKQFFDGCMRLLPGVQPEECMMIGDSLTADIAGGKLYGMSTCWYVPSVEKYNEEKSKSGKPAEYIIH
;
A
#
# COMPACT_ATOMS: atom_id res chain seq x y z
N THR A 1 -4.20 -3.62 1.43
CA THR A 1 -5.52 -4.14 0.98
C THR A 1 -5.49 -5.64 0.69
N LEU A 2 -4.74 -6.14 -0.31
CA LEU A 2 -4.71 -7.57 -0.68
C LEU A 2 -3.58 -8.34 -0.01
N LEU A 3 -2.47 -7.67 0.24
CA LEU A 3 -1.29 -8.22 0.88
C LEU A 3 -1.03 -7.46 2.18
N ASP A 4 -0.82 -8.19 3.26
CA ASP A 4 -0.49 -7.62 4.55
C ASP A 4 0.92 -7.04 4.51
N PHE A 5 0.98 -5.71 4.42
CA PHE A 5 2.24 -5.00 4.42
C PHE A 5 2.88 -5.03 5.81
N ASP A 6 2.09 -4.87 6.86
CA ASP A 6 2.60 -4.74 8.23
C ASP A 6 3.25 -6.05 8.71
N ALA A 7 2.62 -7.20 8.44
CA ALA A 7 3.22 -8.49 8.74
C ALA A 7 4.54 -8.71 8.00
N GLY A 8 4.60 -8.37 6.70
CA GLY A 8 5.82 -8.44 5.91
C GLY A 8 6.89 -7.47 6.36
N ALA A 9 6.49 -6.24 6.73
CA ALA A 9 7.40 -5.21 7.20
C ALA A 9 7.97 -5.52 8.60
N ALA A 10 7.17 -6.08 9.52
CA ALA A 10 7.62 -6.49 10.84
C ALA A 10 8.71 -7.57 10.73
N TRP A 11 8.46 -8.59 9.91
CA TRP A 11 9.48 -9.60 9.62
C TRP A 11 10.73 -8.99 8.97
N GLY A 12 10.55 -8.13 7.97
CA GLY A 12 11.65 -7.44 7.29
C GLY A 12 12.49 -6.59 8.24
N MET A 13 11.85 -5.85 9.16
CA MET A 13 12.52 -5.06 10.18
C MET A 13 13.38 -5.94 11.09
N GLU A 14 12.84 -7.05 11.60
CA GLU A 14 13.61 -7.99 12.43
C GLU A 14 14.86 -8.50 11.71
N GLN A 15 14.74 -8.89 10.42
CA GLN A 15 15.89 -9.35 9.65
C GLN A 15 16.93 -8.24 9.43
N CYS A 16 16.49 -7.00 9.16
CA CYS A 16 17.38 -5.84 9.03
C CYS A 16 18.15 -5.57 10.32
N PHE A 17 17.47 -5.61 11.46
CA PHE A 17 18.10 -5.44 12.78
C PHE A 17 19.14 -6.52 13.05
N ARG A 18 18.78 -7.79 12.81
CA ARG A 18 19.71 -8.92 12.95
C ARG A 18 20.96 -8.76 12.08
N LYS A 19 20.79 -8.36 10.83
CA LYS A 19 21.92 -8.12 9.90
C LYS A 19 22.80 -6.95 10.33
N ALA A 20 22.19 -5.90 10.89
CA ALA A 20 22.91 -4.73 11.41
C ALA A 20 23.55 -4.97 12.80
N GLY A 21 23.38 -6.15 13.40
CA GLY A 21 23.87 -6.44 14.75
C GLY A 21 23.12 -5.69 15.86
N LEU A 22 21.87 -5.28 15.59
CA LEU A 22 21.00 -4.60 16.53
C LEU A 22 20.04 -5.59 17.21
N GLU A 23 19.69 -5.33 18.46
CA GLU A 23 18.64 -6.05 19.16
C GLU A 23 17.27 -5.57 18.64
N TYR A 24 16.43 -6.51 18.17
CA TYR A 24 15.05 -6.23 17.78
C TYR A 24 14.09 -6.65 18.90
N ARG A 25 13.12 -5.79 19.17
CA ARG A 25 11.99 -6.07 20.06
C ARG A 25 10.69 -5.76 19.33
N PRO A 26 9.66 -6.62 19.41
CA PRO A 26 8.41 -6.47 18.65
C PRO A 26 7.73 -5.10 18.82
N GLU A 27 7.81 -4.50 20.00
CA GLU A 27 7.25 -3.17 20.28
C GLU A 27 7.90 -2.05 19.45
N MET A 28 9.13 -2.24 18.94
CA MET A 28 9.79 -1.27 18.06
C MET A 28 9.10 -1.14 16.69
N PHE A 29 8.28 -2.13 16.31
CA PHE A 29 7.53 -2.06 15.07
C PHE A 29 6.49 -0.94 15.07
N SER A 30 5.97 -0.54 16.22
CA SER A 30 5.09 0.62 16.33
C SER A 30 5.78 1.92 15.87
N VAL A 31 7.07 2.07 16.17
CA VAL A 31 7.87 3.21 15.70
C VAL A 31 8.05 3.17 14.18
N PHE A 32 8.31 1.96 13.61
CA PHE A 32 8.36 1.80 12.16
C PHE A 32 7.05 2.26 11.52
N THR A 33 5.91 1.79 12.02
CA THR A 33 4.59 2.14 11.47
C THR A 33 4.33 3.64 11.56
N GLU A 34 4.65 4.27 12.69
CA GLU A 34 4.47 5.71 12.90
C GLU A 34 5.31 6.53 11.91
N GLU A 35 6.61 6.28 11.83
CA GLU A 35 7.52 7.03 10.96
C GLU A 35 7.24 6.76 9.47
N ASN A 36 6.95 5.51 9.10
CA ASN A 36 6.57 5.14 7.74
C ASN A 36 5.29 5.89 7.30
N ASN A 37 4.26 5.94 8.15
CA ASN A 37 3.02 6.66 7.85
C ASN A 37 3.25 8.17 7.67
N LYS A 38 4.07 8.80 8.53
CA LYS A 38 4.45 10.22 8.38
C LYS A 38 5.12 10.48 7.03
N ILE A 39 6.02 9.59 6.61
CA ILE A 39 6.73 9.73 5.34
C ILE A 39 5.77 9.56 4.16
N TRP A 40 4.89 8.56 4.19
CA TRP A 40 3.90 8.37 3.13
C TRP A 40 2.95 9.57 3.00
N GLN A 41 2.49 10.15 4.11
CA GLN A 41 1.69 11.39 4.08
C GLN A 41 2.44 12.55 3.41
N ARG A 42 3.75 12.67 3.63
CA ARG A 42 4.58 13.70 2.99
C ARG A 42 4.74 13.44 1.49
N ILE A 43 4.86 12.17 1.06
CA ILE A 43 4.90 11.79 -0.35
C ILE A 43 3.56 12.14 -1.01
N GLU A 44 2.43 11.80 -0.39
CA GLU A 44 1.09 12.13 -0.89
C GLU A 44 0.86 13.65 -1.04
N ARG A 45 1.46 14.45 -0.15
CA ARG A 45 1.45 15.92 -0.23
C ARG A 45 2.50 16.50 -1.19
N ARG A 46 3.30 15.63 -1.84
CA ARG A 46 4.40 16.02 -2.73
C ARG A 46 5.52 16.80 -2.04
N GLU A 47 5.67 16.65 -0.73
CA GLU A 47 6.78 17.19 0.05
C GLU A 47 8.04 16.33 -0.05
N LEU A 48 7.85 15.04 -0.37
CA LEU A 48 8.89 14.04 -0.63
C LEU A 48 8.55 13.27 -1.90
N THR A 49 9.58 12.75 -2.55
CA THR A 49 9.47 11.82 -3.68
C THR A 49 9.61 10.37 -3.21
N MET A 50 9.30 9.42 -4.08
CA MET A 50 9.57 8.00 -3.83
C MET A 50 11.07 7.69 -3.70
N ASP A 51 11.93 8.48 -4.34
CA ASP A 51 13.38 8.35 -4.21
C ASP A 51 13.85 8.83 -2.84
N ASP A 52 13.25 9.90 -2.30
CA ASP A 52 13.56 10.39 -0.95
C ASP A 52 13.27 9.34 0.13
N LEU A 53 12.21 8.53 -0.05
CA LEU A 53 11.86 7.43 0.87
C LEU A 53 13.07 6.52 1.15
N PHE A 54 13.90 6.28 0.11
CA PHE A 54 15.10 5.46 0.22
C PHE A 54 16.10 5.98 1.25
N TYR A 55 16.17 7.29 1.41
CA TYR A 55 17.15 7.93 2.29
C TYR A 55 16.60 8.28 3.66
N VAL A 56 15.28 8.54 3.77
CA VAL A 56 14.72 9.13 4.99
C VAL A 56 14.12 8.10 5.95
N ARG A 57 13.57 6.98 5.46
CA ARG A 57 12.78 6.05 6.28
C ARG A 57 13.57 5.47 7.44
N TRP A 58 14.64 4.77 7.15
CA TRP A 58 15.44 4.14 8.21
C TRP A 58 16.20 5.14 9.06
N GLN A 59 16.57 6.30 8.51
CA GLN A 59 17.16 7.38 9.31
C GLN A 59 16.17 7.89 10.38
N ALA A 60 14.90 8.11 10.02
CA ALA A 60 13.86 8.54 10.94
C ALA A 60 13.61 7.48 12.03
N ILE A 61 13.45 6.19 11.63
CA ILE A 61 13.23 5.08 12.55
C ILE A 61 14.38 4.93 13.54
N LEU A 62 15.61 4.90 13.06
CA LEU A 62 16.82 4.78 13.89
C LEU A 62 16.96 5.97 14.86
N ALA A 63 16.71 7.20 14.38
CA ALA A 63 16.75 8.39 15.21
C ALA A 63 15.68 8.34 16.32
N HIS A 64 14.44 7.93 15.99
CA HIS A 64 13.37 7.79 16.97
C HIS A 64 13.71 6.73 18.05
N LEU A 65 14.32 5.61 17.66
CA LEU A 65 14.72 4.54 18.56
C LEU A 65 16.03 4.84 19.32
N GLY A 66 16.73 5.94 19.00
CA GLY A 66 18.04 6.26 19.60
C GLY A 66 19.15 5.28 19.19
N LEU A 67 19.01 4.61 18.04
CA LEU A 67 19.94 3.61 17.53
C LEU A 67 20.87 4.20 16.46
N LYS A 68 22.04 3.58 16.29
CA LYS A 68 23.01 3.96 15.26
C LYS A 68 23.27 2.78 14.33
N ALA A 69 22.95 2.96 13.06
CA ALA A 69 23.27 2.02 11.98
C ALA A 69 23.26 2.77 10.64
N ASP A 70 23.69 2.09 9.56
CA ASP A 70 23.58 2.62 8.21
C ASP A 70 22.14 2.46 7.70
N GLY A 71 21.37 3.54 7.75
CA GLY A 71 19.96 3.55 7.31
C GLY A 71 19.80 3.24 5.82
N VAL A 72 20.79 3.58 4.98
CA VAL A 72 20.76 3.29 3.55
C VAL A 72 20.94 1.79 3.30
N GLU A 73 21.86 1.15 3.97
CA GLU A 73 22.05 -0.30 3.87
C GLU A 73 20.84 -1.06 4.46
N MET A 74 20.26 -0.56 5.54
CA MET A 74 19.01 -1.12 6.09
C MET A 74 17.84 -0.99 5.09
N GLU A 75 17.72 0.14 4.39
CA GLU A 75 16.68 0.33 3.36
C GLU A 75 16.86 -0.63 2.19
N LYS A 76 18.09 -0.80 1.70
CA LYS A 76 18.40 -1.77 0.62
C LYS A 76 17.97 -3.18 1.00
N GLU A 77 18.36 -3.61 2.20
CA GLU A 77 18.01 -4.95 2.70
C GLU A 77 16.51 -5.09 2.91
N PHE A 78 15.86 -4.09 3.51
CA PHE A 78 14.42 -4.09 3.74
C PHE A 78 13.64 -4.20 2.43
N ARG A 79 13.99 -3.42 1.41
CA ARG A 79 13.37 -3.53 0.08
C ARG A 79 13.55 -4.92 -0.51
N ARG A 80 14.77 -5.49 -0.42
CA ARG A 80 15.04 -6.85 -0.88
C ARG A 80 14.15 -7.88 -0.18
N LEU A 81 13.98 -7.75 1.14
CA LEU A 81 13.13 -8.64 1.93
C LEU A 81 11.64 -8.46 1.59
N LEU A 82 11.17 -7.23 1.41
CA LEU A 82 9.80 -6.97 0.99
C LEU A 82 9.45 -7.59 -0.37
N HIS A 83 10.42 -7.72 -1.29
CA HIS A 83 10.22 -8.44 -2.55
C HIS A 83 9.95 -9.95 -2.35
N LEU A 84 10.41 -10.50 -1.23
CA LEU A 84 10.25 -11.93 -0.90
C LEU A 84 9.00 -12.21 -0.06
N THR A 85 8.36 -11.17 0.49
CA THR A 85 7.19 -11.31 1.34
C THR A 85 5.91 -10.98 0.56
N ALA A 86 4.98 -11.92 0.56
CA ALA A 86 3.67 -11.77 -0.05
C ALA A 86 2.64 -12.50 0.83
N ILE A 87 2.37 -11.93 2.00
CA ILE A 87 1.40 -12.49 2.96
C ILE A 87 0.02 -11.99 2.54
N PRO A 88 -0.89 -12.87 2.09
CA PRO A 88 -2.26 -12.49 1.79
C PRO A 88 -3.00 -11.98 3.02
N VAL A 89 -3.84 -10.97 2.84
CA VAL A 89 -4.88 -10.61 3.81
C VAL A 89 -5.92 -11.74 3.81
N GLU A 90 -6.41 -12.10 5.00
CA GLU A 90 -7.46 -13.11 5.14
C GLU A 90 -8.69 -12.75 4.30
N GLY A 91 -9.21 -13.72 3.54
CA GLY A 91 -10.35 -13.54 2.64
C GLY A 91 -10.04 -12.84 1.30
N ALA A 92 -8.81 -12.33 1.10
CA ALA A 92 -8.48 -11.60 -0.13
C ALA A 92 -8.47 -12.49 -1.38
N GLU A 93 -7.96 -13.71 -1.27
CA GLU A 93 -7.94 -14.66 -2.40
C GLU A 93 -9.34 -15.13 -2.75
N GLU A 94 -10.15 -15.46 -1.75
CA GLU A 94 -11.55 -15.87 -1.92
C GLU A 94 -12.38 -14.77 -2.59
N LEU A 95 -12.17 -13.51 -2.21
CA LEU A 95 -12.84 -12.37 -2.83
C LEU A 95 -12.42 -12.22 -4.30
N LEU A 96 -11.11 -12.29 -4.59
CA LEU A 96 -10.60 -12.20 -5.95
C LEU A 96 -11.14 -13.31 -6.83
N GLU A 97 -11.14 -14.55 -6.33
CA GLU A 97 -11.69 -15.70 -7.04
C GLU A 97 -13.21 -15.55 -7.31
N TYR A 98 -13.96 -15.08 -6.32
CA TYR A 98 -15.39 -14.82 -6.45
C TYR A 98 -15.67 -13.77 -7.52
N LEU A 99 -14.98 -12.63 -7.49
CA LEU A 99 -15.16 -11.55 -8.45
C LEU A 99 -14.73 -11.99 -9.86
N TYR A 100 -13.62 -12.72 -9.97
CA TYR A 100 -13.13 -13.27 -11.24
C TYR A 100 -14.16 -14.23 -11.89
N LYS A 101 -14.76 -15.13 -11.08
CA LYS A 101 -15.82 -16.06 -11.55
C LYS A 101 -17.12 -15.34 -11.94
N LYS A 102 -17.30 -14.10 -11.51
CA LYS A 102 -18.44 -13.23 -11.89
C LYS A 102 -18.13 -12.32 -13.08
N ASP A 103 -17.03 -12.58 -13.77
CA ASP A 103 -16.57 -11.82 -14.94
C ASP A 103 -16.33 -10.31 -14.68
N TYR A 104 -16.02 -9.92 -13.42
CA TYR A 104 -15.57 -8.57 -13.16
C TYR A 104 -14.18 -8.33 -13.75
N CYS A 105 -13.98 -7.16 -14.38
CA CYS A 105 -12.67 -6.71 -14.80
C CYS A 105 -11.86 -6.26 -13.57
N LEU A 106 -10.94 -7.10 -13.09
CA LEU A 106 -10.14 -6.81 -11.93
C LEU A 106 -8.84 -6.11 -12.32
N CYS A 107 -8.55 -5.00 -11.66
CA CYS A 107 -7.34 -4.21 -11.86
C CYS A 107 -6.64 -3.96 -10.52
N ALA A 108 -5.35 -4.27 -10.43
CA ALA A 108 -4.54 -3.87 -9.30
C ALA A 108 -4.08 -2.41 -9.48
N ALA A 109 -4.25 -1.57 -8.46
CA ALA A 109 -3.87 -0.15 -8.48
C ALA A 109 -2.97 0.18 -7.27
N SER A 110 -1.69 0.49 -7.50
CA SER A 110 -0.71 0.68 -6.42
C SER A 110 0.22 1.85 -6.66
N ASN A 111 0.56 2.59 -5.58
CA ASN A 111 1.69 3.50 -5.56
C ASN A 111 2.94 2.72 -5.17
N GLY A 112 4.00 2.78 -5.98
CA GLY A 112 5.28 2.14 -5.66
C GLY A 112 6.05 1.64 -6.88
N PRO A 113 7.14 0.89 -6.64
CA PRO A 113 7.96 0.29 -7.70
C PRO A 113 7.22 -0.85 -8.41
N TYR A 114 7.21 -0.83 -9.74
CA TYR A 114 6.47 -1.78 -10.57
C TYR A 114 6.88 -3.24 -10.31
N GLU A 115 8.17 -3.52 -10.39
CA GLU A 115 8.70 -4.87 -10.20
C GLU A 115 8.34 -5.45 -8.83
N GLN A 116 8.39 -4.61 -7.78
CA GLN A 116 8.03 -5.04 -6.43
C GLN A 116 6.56 -5.44 -6.35
N GLN A 117 5.65 -4.62 -6.88
CA GLN A 117 4.21 -4.89 -6.82
C GLN A 117 3.85 -6.16 -7.61
N ILE A 118 4.39 -6.30 -8.82
CA ILE A 118 4.16 -7.49 -9.65
C ILE A 118 4.71 -8.76 -9.00
N ASN A 119 5.92 -8.71 -8.45
CA ASN A 119 6.53 -9.88 -7.81
C ASN A 119 5.76 -10.31 -6.56
N ARG A 120 5.27 -9.37 -5.76
CA ARG A 120 4.42 -9.68 -4.60
C ARG A 120 3.11 -10.34 -5.01
N LEU A 121 2.42 -9.84 -6.03
CA LEU A 121 1.20 -10.47 -6.55
C LEU A 121 1.47 -11.87 -7.15
N LYS A 122 2.61 -12.06 -7.82
CA LYS A 122 3.03 -13.39 -8.32
C LYS A 122 3.30 -14.36 -7.16
N SER A 123 4.03 -13.92 -6.15
CA SER A 123 4.39 -14.77 -5.01
C SER A 123 3.17 -15.18 -4.18
N ALA A 124 2.12 -14.36 -4.16
CA ALA A 124 0.84 -14.67 -3.54
C ALA A 124 -0.12 -15.45 -4.46
N ASP A 125 0.30 -15.84 -5.67
CA ASP A 125 -0.54 -16.47 -6.71
C ASP A 125 -1.81 -15.66 -7.08
N MET A 126 -1.78 -14.34 -6.83
CA MET A 126 -2.91 -13.44 -7.07
C MET A 126 -2.87 -12.75 -8.45
N LEU A 127 -1.70 -12.68 -9.10
CA LEU A 127 -1.54 -11.96 -10.38
C LEU A 127 -2.49 -12.49 -11.47
N LYS A 128 -2.82 -13.77 -11.43
CA LYS A 128 -3.71 -14.46 -12.40
C LYS A 128 -5.13 -13.88 -12.47
N TYR A 129 -5.59 -13.18 -11.43
CA TYR A 129 -6.94 -12.61 -11.37
C TYR A 129 -7.04 -11.25 -12.07
N PHE A 130 -5.92 -10.57 -12.32
CA PHE A 130 -5.92 -9.19 -12.79
C PHE A 130 -5.77 -9.07 -14.30
N THR A 131 -6.67 -8.31 -14.91
CA THR A 131 -6.58 -7.91 -16.32
C THR A 131 -5.47 -6.87 -16.50
N HIS A 132 -5.34 -5.93 -15.57
CA HIS A 132 -4.31 -4.89 -15.58
C HIS A 132 -3.70 -4.69 -14.19
N CYS A 133 -2.42 -4.31 -14.18
CA CYS A 133 -1.73 -3.85 -12.98
C CYS A 133 -1.27 -2.39 -13.20
N PHE A 134 -2.02 -1.47 -12.64
CA PHE A 134 -1.76 -0.04 -12.68
C PHE A 134 -0.83 0.34 -11.53
N VAL A 135 0.42 0.57 -11.83
CA VAL A 135 1.43 0.96 -10.84
C VAL A 135 1.94 2.35 -11.18
N SER A 136 2.00 3.23 -10.19
CA SER A 136 2.31 4.65 -10.35
C SER A 136 3.60 4.90 -11.13
N GLU A 137 4.65 4.10 -10.90
CA GLU A 137 5.92 4.18 -11.63
C GLU A 137 5.73 4.04 -13.16
N LYS A 138 4.82 3.15 -13.60
CA LYS A 138 4.53 2.97 -15.03
C LYS A 138 3.52 3.98 -15.57
N ILE A 139 2.60 4.42 -14.72
CA ILE A 139 1.62 5.45 -15.09
C ILE A 139 2.28 6.83 -15.19
N GLY A 140 3.33 7.08 -14.41
CA GLY A 140 3.99 8.38 -14.30
C GLY A 140 3.25 9.36 -13.38
N ALA A 141 2.35 8.86 -12.54
CA ALA A 141 1.59 9.65 -11.56
C ALA A 141 1.11 8.75 -10.43
N ASP A 142 0.94 9.32 -9.24
CA ASP A 142 0.52 8.62 -8.03
C ASP A 142 -0.94 8.90 -7.67
N LYS A 143 -1.61 7.95 -7.01
CA LYS A 143 -2.86 8.20 -6.28
C LYS A 143 -2.57 9.18 -5.13
N PRO A 144 -3.46 10.13 -4.81
CA PRO A 144 -4.81 10.37 -5.36
C PRO A 144 -4.85 11.26 -6.62
N GLY A 145 -3.73 11.51 -7.29
CA GLY A 145 -3.66 12.41 -8.42
C GLY A 145 -4.57 11.98 -9.57
N LYS A 146 -5.34 12.93 -10.14
CA LYS A 146 -6.22 12.67 -11.29
C LYS A 146 -5.49 11.98 -12.44
N GLN A 147 -4.23 12.36 -12.70
CA GLN A 147 -3.41 11.81 -13.77
C GLN A 147 -3.20 10.29 -13.66
N PHE A 148 -3.14 9.75 -12.42
CA PHE A 148 -3.09 8.31 -12.20
C PHE A 148 -4.34 7.62 -12.77
N PHE A 149 -5.51 8.09 -12.37
CA PHE A 149 -6.79 7.53 -12.82
C PHE A 149 -7.01 7.73 -14.33
N ASP A 150 -6.66 8.89 -14.89
CA ASP A 150 -6.68 9.12 -16.34
C ASP A 150 -5.79 8.10 -17.08
N GLY A 151 -4.62 7.75 -16.50
CA GLY A 151 -3.73 6.73 -17.02
C GLY A 151 -4.36 5.34 -17.01
N CYS A 152 -5.06 4.98 -15.93
CA CYS A 152 -5.76 3.71 -15.82
C CYS A 152 -6.91 3.62 -16.82
N MET A 153 -7.78 4.62 -16.89
CA MET A 153 -8.97 4.61 -17.73
C MET A 153 -8.64 4.58 -19.23
N ARG A 154 -7.50 5.13 -19.65
CA ARG A 154 -7.03 5.00 -21.06
C ARG A 154 -6.84 3.54 -21.49
N LEU A 155 -6.57 2.63 -20.56
CA LEU A 155 -6.40 1.20 -20.81
C LEU A 155 -7.70 0.39 -20.59
N LEU A 156 -8.80 1.08 -20.27
CA LEU A 156 -10.12 0.50 -20.07
C LEU A 156 -11.14 1.17 -21.03
N PRO A 157 -11.00 0.98 -22.36
CA PRO A 157 -11.82 1.68 -23.32
C PRO A 157 -13.31 1.31 -23.17
N GLY A 158 -14.16 2.35 -23.12
CA GLY A 158 -15.62 2.18 -22.98
C GLY A 158 -16.11 2.10 -21.54
N VAL A 159 -15.24 1.93 -20.54
CA VAL A 159 -15.62 1.92 -19.13
C VAL A 159 -15.70 3.36 -18.61
N GLN A 160 -16.76 3.66 -17.84
CA GLN A 160 -16.92 4.95 -17.19
C GLN A 160 -16.49 4.88 -15.72
N PRO A 161 -16.02 5.98 -15.10
CA PRO A 161 -15.64 5.98 -13.68
C PRO A 161 -16.74 5.46 -12.75
N GLU A 162 -18.01 5.77 -13.03
CA GLU A 162 -19.18 5.38 -12.25
C GLU A 162 -19.44 3.86 -12.29
N GLU A 163 -18.86 3.15 -13.27
CA GLU A 163 -18.92 1.69 -13.39
C GLU A 163 -17.78 1.01 -12.62
N CYS A 164 -16.87 1.80 -12.02
CA CYS A 164 -15.70 1.32 -11.30
C CYS A 164 -15.88 1.46 -9.79
N MET A 165 -15.30 0.53 -9.05
CA MET A 165 -15.15 0.61 -7.60
C MET A 165 -13.68 0.58 -7.21
N MET A 166 -13.25 1.59 -6.46
CA MET A 166 -11.93 1.59 -5.82
C MET A 166 -12.03 0.93 -4.45
N ILE A 167 -11.33 -0.19 -4.28
CA ILE A 167 -11.20 -0.89 -2.99
C ILE A 167 -9.78 -0.67 -2.48
N GLY A 168 -9.64 -0.11 -1.29
CA GLY A 168 -8.30 0.20 -0.75
C GLY A 168 -8.30 0.51 0.73
N ASP A 169 -7.11 0.58 1.32
CA ASP A 169 -6.90 0.84 2.75
C ASP A 169 -6.45 2.28 3.05
N SER A 170 -5.97 3.02 2.05
CA SER A 170 -5.60 4.43 2.20
C SER A 170 -6.82 5.34 2.00
N LEU A 171 -7.22 6.05 3.08
CA LEU A 171 -8.30 7.05 2.99
C LEU A 171 -7.96 8.21 2.06
N THR A 172 -6.69 8.57 1.95
CA THR A 172 -6.22 9.69 1.12
C THR A 172 -5.96 9.25 -0.32
N ALA A 173 -5.19 8.19 -0.53
CA ALA A 173 -4.80 7.78 -1.87
C ALA A 173 -5.92 7.02 -2.61
N ASP A 174 -6.54 6.04 -1.96
CA ASP A 174 -7.54 5.17 -2.60
C ASP A 174 -8.93 5.78 -2.53
N ILE A 175 -9.41 6.03 -1.32
CA ILE A 175 -10.81 6.40 -1.10
C ILE A 175 -11.09 7.82 -1.57
N ALA A 176 -10.30 8.80 -1.13
CA ALA A 176 -10.48 10.17 -1.59
C ALA A 176 -10.16 10.30 -3.09
N GLY A 177 -9.12 9.61 -3.58
CA GLY A 177 -8.75 9.62 -4.99
C GLY A 177 -9.84 9.04 -5.88
N GLY A 178 -10.36 7.84 -5.56
CA GLY A 178 -11.44 7.19 -6.31
C GLY A 178 -12.73 8.05 -6.30
N LYS A 179 -13.11 8.55 -5.13
CA LYS A 179 -14.29 9.41 -4.98
C LYS A 179 -14.18 10.71 -5.82
N LEU A 180 -13.03 11.38 -5.77
CA LEU A 180 -12.79 12.60 -6.56
C LEU A 180 -12.80 12.34 -8.06
N TYR A 181 -12.45 11.12 -8.46
CA TYR A 181 -12.48 10.70 -9.86
C TYR A 181 -13.87 10.24 -10.34
N GLY A 182 -14.84 10.08 -9.44
CA GLY A 182 -16.23 9.65 -9.74
C GLY A 182 -16.47 8.16 -9.61
N MET A 183 -15.57 7.41 -8.99
CA MET A 183 -15.71 5.98 -8.72
C MET A 183 -16.48 5.73 -7.42
N SER A 184 -17.19 4.62 -7.31
CA SER A 184 -17.63 4.08 -6.03
C SER A 184 -16.42 3.67 -5.18
N THR A 185 -16.54 3.74 -3.85
CA THR A 185 -15.42 3.48 -2.96
C THR A 185 -15.75 2.49 -1.87
N CYS A 186 -14.83 1.55 -1.64
CA CYS A 186 -14.89 0.56 -0.57
C CYS A 186 -13.61 0.63 0.27
N TRP A 187 -13.74 1.05 1.51
CA TRP A 187 -12.61 1.14 2.42
C TRP A 187 -12.37 -0.18 3.15
N TYR A 188 -11.20 -0.77 2.92
CA TYR A 188 -10.70 -1.89 3.71
C TYR A 188 -10.03 -1.36 4.98
N VAL A 189 -10.53 -1.78 6.14
CA VAL A 189 -9.95 -1.41 7.43
C VAL A 189 -9.82 -2.67 8.31
N PRO A 190 -8.58 -3.08 8.66
CA PRO A 190 -8.35 -4.38 9.30
C PRO A 190 -8.82 -4.47 10.76
N SER A 191 -9.19 -3.34 11.39
CA SER A 191 -9.68 -3.35 12.77
C SER A 191 -10.82 -2.38 13.01
N VAL A 192 -11.71 -2.78 13.91
CA VAL A 192 -12.86 -1.96 14.34
C VAL A 192 -12.38 -0.71 15.09
N GLU A 193 -11.28 -0.80 15.83
CA GLU A 193 -10.68 0.33 16.54
C GLU A 193 -10.26 1.43 15.57
N LYS A 194 -9.49 1.07 14.52
CA LYS A 194 -9.06 2.00 13.47
C LYS A 194 -10.26 2.62 12.76
N TYR A 195 -11.31 1.84 12.48
CA TYR A 195 -12.54 2.35 11.91
C TYR A 195 -13.19 3.42 12.80
N ASN A 196 -13.32 3.15 14.10
CA ASN A 196 -13.96 4.08 15.05
C ASN A 196 -13.16 5.38 15.20
N GLU A 197 -11.83 5.30 15.23
CA GLU A 197 -10.95 6.47 15.26
C GLU A 197 -11.15 7.37 14.03
N GLU A 198 -11.10 6.80 12.83
CA GLU A 198 -11.24 7.57 11.59
C GLU A 198 -12.66 8.09 11.37
N LYS A 199 -13.68 7.32 11.74
CA LYS A 199 -15.08 7.76 11.70
C LYS A 199 -15.33 8.96 12.60
N SER A 200 -14.69 9.01 13.77
CA SER A 200 -14.81 10.15 14.69
C SER A 200 -14.21 11.44 14.12
N LYS A 201 -13.18 11.32 13.26
CA LYS A 201 -12.49 12.46 12.65
C LYS A 201 -13.20 13.00 11.39
N SER A 202 -13.75 12.13 10.56
CA SER A 202 -14.16 12.48 9.19
C SER A 202 -15.60 12.06 8.80
N GLY A 203 -16.37 11.45 9.71
CA GLY A 203 -17.70 10.94 9.40
C GLY A 203 -17.65 9.63 8.61
N LYS A 204 -18.50 9.48 7.55
CA LYS A 204 -18.50 8.30 6.70
C LYS A 204 -17.44 8.44 5.58
N PRO A 205 -16.28 7.77 5.68
CA PRO A 205 -15.17 8.02 4.75
C PRO A 205 -15.37 7.43 3.35
N ALA A 206 -16.13 6.33 3.23
CA ALA A 206 -16.38 5.60 1.98
C ALA A 206 -17.85 5.17 1.88
N GLU A 207 -18.28 4.76 0.67
CA GLU A 207 -19.65 4.22 0.46
C GLU A 207 -19.81 2.86 1.15
N TYR A 208 -18.80 2.01 1.00
CA TYR A 208 -18.74 0.68 1.58
C TYR A 208 -17.52 0.54 2.49
N ILE A 209 -17.62 -0.35 3.46
CA ILE A 209 -16.55 -0.65 4.42
C ILE A 209 -16.49 -2.16 4.60
N ILE A 210 -15.28 -2.70 4.56
CA ILE A 210 -14.98 -4.11 4.81
C ILE A 210 -13.85 -4.25 5.84
N HIS A 211 -13.93 -5.31 6.63
CA HIS A 211 -12.97 -5.63 7.69
C HIS A 211 -12.27 -6.94 7.42
#